data_23ed76f4dcefc0b1b74abf8f93f66924
#
_entry.id   23ed76f4dcefc0b1b74abf8f93f66924
#
_cell.length_a   1.000
_cell.length_b   1.000
_cell.length_c   1.000
_cell.angle_alpha   90.00
_cell.angle_beta   90.00
_cell.angle_gamma   90.00
#
_symmetry.space_group_name_H-M   'P 1'
#
loop_
_entity.id
_entity.type
_entity.pdbx_description
1 polymer ?
#
loop_
_entity_poly.entity_id
_entity_poly.type
_entity_poly.pdbx_seq_one_letter_code
_entity_poly.pdbx_strand_id
1 'polypeptide(L)'
;MMKLIKYPSKEQWAELLKRPALNTESLFDTVRTIINKVRAEGDKAVLEYEAAFDKVTLSALTVTSEEIQKAEGLISDELKSAITLAKRNIETFHSSQRFVGKKVETMEGVTCWQKAVGIEKVGLYIPGGTAPLFSTVLMLAVPAKIAGCREIVLCTPPDKNGNIHPAILFAAQLAGVSKIFKAGGVQAIAAMAYGTESVPKVYKIFGPGNQYVTAAKQLVSLSDVAIDMPAGPSEVEVLADASANPAFVAADLLSQAEHGVDSQAMLITTSEKLQTEVMAEVERQLAELPRREIASRSLENSKLILVRNIDEALELTNAYAPEHLIVETENYMEVAERVTNAGSVFLGALTPESAGDYASGTNHTLPTNGYAKAYSGVSLDSFIRKITFQEILPEGIKTIGPAIEEMAANEHLDAHKNAVTIRLKAINK
;
A
#
# COMPACT_ATOMS: atom_id res chain seq x y z
N MET A 1 9.25 -19.43 18.93
CA MET A 1 8.59 -18.76 20.08
C MET A 1 8.99 -17.30 20.12
N MET A 2 8.06 -16.39 20.49
CA MET A 2 8.31 -14.94 20.63
C MET A 2 9.34 -14.66 21.74
N LYS A 3 10.10 -13.56 21.57
CA LYS A 3 11.07 -13.13 22.58
C LYS A 3 10.40 -12.27 23.65
N LEU A 4 10.54 -12.66 24.92
CA LEU A 4 10.11 -11.85 26.07
C LEU A 4 11.20 -10.86 26.47
N ILE A 5 10.85 -9.58 26.53
CA ILE A 5 11.78 -8.49 26.85
C ILE A 5 11.13 -7.61 27.91
N LYS A 6 11.89 -7.27 28.95
CA LYS A 6 11.39 -6.46 30.06
C LYS A 6 12.26 -5.22 30.21
N TYR A 7 11.62 -4.05 30.23
CA TYR A 7 12.22 -2.75 30.53
C TYR A 7 13.49 -2.45 29.73
N PRO A 8 13.45 -2.56 28.36
CA PRO A 8 14.62 -2.30 27.56
C PRO A 8 15.10 -0.85 27.72
N SER A 9 16.40 -0.63 27.78
CA SER A 9 16.94 0.73 27.77
C SER A 9 16.84 1.35 26.37
N LYS A 10 16.86 2.70 26.26
CA LYS A 10 16.79 3.39 24.97
C LYS A 10 17.93 3.02 24.02
N GLU A 11 19.09 2.68 24.53
CA GLU A 11 20.24 2.23 23.75
C GLU A 11 20.00 0.86 23.07
N GLN A 12 19.12 0.05 23.64
CA GLN A 12 18.77 -1.26 23.09
C GLN A 12 17.69 -1.17 22.00
N TRP A 13 16.97 -0.04 21.91
CA TRP A 13 15.84 0.09 20.99
C TRP A 13 16.23 -0.10 19.53
N ALA A 14 17.37 0.43 19.10
CA ALA A 14 17.83 0.29 17.71
C ALA A 14 17.95 -1.18 17.28
N GLU A 15 18.43 -2.05 18.18
CA GLU A 15 18.53 -3.49 17.92
C GLU A 15 17.17 -4.19 18.11
N LEU A 16 16.41 -3.77 19.13
CA LEU A 16 15.10 -4.32 19.46
C LEU A 16 14.09 -4.14 18.32
N LEU A 17 14.11 -2.99 17.67
CA LEU A 17 13.18 -2.62 16.60
C LEU A 17 13.62 -3.07 15.19
N LYS A 18 14.72 -3.82 15.11
CA LYS A 18 15.14 -4.41 13.83
C LYS A 18 14.09 -5.36 13.29
N ARG A 19 13.88 -5.25 12.01
CA ARG A 19 12.99 -6.07 11.23
C ARG A 19 13.76 -7.17 10.49
N PRO A 20 13.10 -8.26 10.09
CA PRO A 20 13.70 -9.21 9.16
C PRO A 20 14.14 -8.47 7.90
N ALA A 21 15.44 -8.53 7.58
CA ALA A 21 16.00 -7.80 6.46
C ALA A 21 15.70 -8.55 5.15
N LEU A 22 15.03 -7.88 4.20
CA LEU A 22 15.01 -8.30 2.80
C LEU A 22 16.24 -7.69 2.11
N ASN A 23 17.18 -8.52 1.70
CA ASN A 23 18.29 -8.08 0.86
C ASN A 23 17.84 -8.08 -0.62
N THR A 24 17.07 -7.05 -1.01
CA THR A 24 16.60 -6.91 -2.39
C THR A 24 17.71 -6.58 -3.37
N GLU A 25 18.81 -5.97 -2.94
CA GLU A 25 19.94 -5.64 -3.83
C GLU A 25 20.58 -6.88 -4.45
N SER A 26 20.69 -7.98 -3.69
CA SER A 26 21.20 -9.24 -4.21
C SER A 26 20.35 -9.85 -5.34
N LEU A 27 19.10 -9.40 -5.47
CA LEU A 27 18.15 -9.87 -6.49
C LEU A 27 18.14 -8.99 -7.75
N PHE A 28 18.71 -7.79 -7.70
CA PHE A 28 18.58 -6.81 -8.79
C PHE A 28 19.09 -7.32 -10.13
N ASP A 29 20.16 -8.07 -10.19
CA ASP A 29 20.69 -8.57 -11.46
C ASP A 29 19.78 -9.62 -12.09
N THR A 30 19.24 -10.53 -11.27
CA THR A 30 18.27 -11.53 -11.73
C THR A 30 16.99 -10.83 -12.21
N VAL A 31 16.48 -9.90 -11.42
CA VAL A 31 15.25 -9.14 -11.73
C VAL A 31 15.45 -8.29 -12.99
N ARG A 32 16.59 -7.63 -13.13
CA ARG A 32 16.94 -6.84 -14.32
C ARG A 32 16.98 -7.69 -15.59
N THR A 33 17.51 -8.92 -15.48
CA THR A 33 17.53 -9.86 -16.60
C THR A 33 16.11 -10.21 -17.08
N ILE A 34 15.19 -10.47 -16.15
CA ILE A 34 13.78 -10.76 -16.47
C ILE A 34 13.11 -9.51 -17.08
N ILE A 35 13.28 -8.34 -16.48
CA ILE A 35 12.73 -7.07 -16.99
C ILE A 35 13.21 -6.82 -18.43
N ASN A 36 14.51 -6.92 -18.69
CA ASN A 36 15.08 -6.69 -20.01
C ASN A 36 14.53 -7.67 -21.06
N LYS A 37 14.35 -8.94 -20.70
CA LYS A 37 13.78 -9.93 -21.61
C LYS A 37 12.32 -9.63 -21.94
N VAL A 38 11.49 -9.28 -20.94
CA VAL A 38 10.10 -8.88 -21.19
C VAL A 38 10.03 -7.62 -22.07
N ARG A 39 10.91 -6.65 -21.83
CA ARG A 39 11.00 -5.43 -22.64
C ARG A 39 11.36 -5.71 -24.09
N ALA A 40 12.20 -6.71 -24.35
CA ALA A 40 12.66 -7.07 -25.69
C ALA A 40 11.71 -7.99 -26.46
N GLU A 41 11.06 -8.94 -25.76
CA GLU A 41 10.32 -10.05 -26.37
C GLU A 41 8.81 -10.03 -26.08
N GLY A 42 8.31 -9.05 -25.31
CA GLY A 42 6.88 -8.86 -25.05
C GLY A 42 6.18 -10.07 -24.43
N ASP A 43 4.98 -10.38 -24.92
CA ASP A 43 4.15 -11.49 -24.44
C ASP A 43 4.86 -12.83 -24.46
N LYS A 44 5.73 -13.05 -25.45
CA LYS A 44 6.49 -14.30 -25.55
C LYS A 44 7.34 -14.53 -24.28
N ALA A 45 8.06 -13.52 -23.81
CA ALA A 45 8.86 -13.63 -22.60
C ALA A 45 7.98 -13.84 -21.36
N VAL A 46 6.84 -13.17 -21.27
CA VAL A 46 5.90 -13.36 -20.14
C VAL A 46 5.42 -14.81 -20.11
N LEU A 47 4.96 -15.35 -21.25
CA LEU A 47 4.48 -16.74 -21.34
C LEU A 47 5.57 -17.77 -20.99
N GLU A 48 6.83 -17.53 -21.41
CA GLU A 48 7.96 -18.39 -21.04
C GLU A 48 8.22 -18.35 -19.52
N TYR A 49 8.09 -17.18 -18.88
CA TYR A 49 8.28 -17.07 -17.43
C TYR A 49 7.10 -17.66 -16.63
N GLU A 50 5.85 -17.57 -17.12
CA GLU A 50 4.71 -18.28 -16.51
C GLU A 50 4.94 -19.79 -16.53
N ALA A 51 5.44 -20.33 -17.65
CA ALA A 51 5.80 -21.74 -17.73
C ALA A 51 6.96 -22.11 -16.81
N ALA A 52 7.97 -21.23 -16.68
CA ALA A 52 9.15 -21.51 -15.87
C ALA A 52 8.91 -21.39 -14.37
N PHE A 53 8.17 -20.35 -13.92
CA PHE A 53 8.00 -20.01 -12.51
C PHE A 53 6.68 -20.54 -11.95
N ASP A 54 5.57 -20.29 -12.62
CA ASP A 54 4.22 -20.66 -12.16
C ASP A 54 3.82 -22.06 -12.64
N LYS A 55 4.67 -22.70 -13.49
CA LYS A 55 4.49 -24.08 -14.00
C LYS A 55 3.20 -24.26 -14.80
N VAL A 56 2.81 -23.23 -15.52
CA VAL A 56 1.60 -23.22 -16.35
C VAL A 56 1.92 -22.82 -17.79
N THR A 57 1.43 -23.58 -18.76
CA THR A 57 1.54 -23.25 -20.18
C THR A 57 0.26 -22.55 -20.62
N LEU A 58 0.35 -21.28 -20.96
CA LEU A 58 -0.77 -20.46 -21.41
C LEU A 58 -0.71 -20.25 -22.93
N SER A 59 -1.87 -20.22 -23.57
CA SER A 59 -2.02 -19.82 -24.97
C SER A 59 -2.18 -18.30 -25.14
N ALA A 60 -2.66 -17.61 -24.09
CA ALA A 60 -2.86 -16.17 -24.05
C ALA A 60 -2.81 -15.66 -22.61
N LEU A 61 -2.38 -14.41 -22.43
CA LEU A 61 -2.33 -13.74 -21.13
C LEU A 61 -3.68 -13.15 -20.71
N THR A 62 -4.51 -12.75 -21.67
CA THR A 62 -5.77 -12.05 -21.40
C THR A 62 -6.81 -12.98 -20.81
N VAL A 63 -7.46 -12.56 -19.73
CA VAL A 63 -8.68 -13.20 -19.21
C VAL A 63 -9.87 -12.81 -20.08
N THR A 64 -10.63 -13.79 -20.52
CA THR A 64 -11.79 -13.58 -21.40
C THR A 64 -13.05 -13.16 -20.63
N SER A 65 -14.01 -12.58 -21.34
CA SER A 65 -15.31 -12.24 -20.74
C SER A 65 -16.08 -13.48 -20.27
N GLU A 66 -15.90 -14.62 -20.96
CA GLU A 66 -16.50 -15.90 -20.58
C GLU A 66 -15.95 -16.44 -19.27
N GLU A 67 -14.62 -16.28 -19.04
CA GLU A 67 -14.00 -16.66 -17.76
C GLU A 67 -14.53 -15.82 -16.61
N ILE A 68 -14.71 -14.50 -16.82
CA ILE A 68 -15.27 -13.59 -15.82
C ILE A 68 -16.73 -13.97 -15.51
N GLN A 69 -17.55 -14.21 -16.52
CA GLN A 69 -18.96 -14.59 -16.34
C GLN A 69 -19.10 -15.94 -15.61
N LYS A 70 -18.28 -16.92 -15.93
CA LYS A 70 -18.28 -18.22 -15.25
C LYS A 70 -17.86 -18.11 -13.78
N ALA A 71 -16.96 -17.19 -13.46
CA ALA A 71 -16.48 -17.00 -12.09
C ALA A 71 -17.60 -16.68 -11.10
N GLU A 72 -18.60 -15.89 -11.50
CA GLU A 72 -19.74 -15.54 -10.67
C GLU A 72 -20.55 -16.77 -10.22
N GLY A 73 -20.66 -17.79 -11.07
CA GLY A 73 -21.34 -19.05 -10.75
C GLY A 73 -20.52 -20.01 -9.88
N LEU A 74 -19.23 -19.74 -9.68
CA LEU A 74 -18.31 -20.62 -8.95
C LEU A 74 -18.08 -20.20 -7.48
N ILE A 75 -18.65 -19.08 -7.05
CA ILE A 75 -18.54 -18.59 -5.67
C ILE A 75 -19.92 -18.59 -5.00
N SER A 76 -19.93 -18.82 -3.66
CA SER A 76 -21.19 -18.84 -2.91
C SER A 76 -21.85 -17.47 -2.81
N ASP A 77 -23.14 -17.43 -2.57
CA ASP A 77 -23.89 -16.18 -2.41
C ASP A 77 -23.49 -15.43 -1.13
N GLU A 78 -23.06 -16.17 -0.09
CA GLU A 78 -22.51 -15.60 1.13
C GLU A 78 -21.21 -14.84 0.84
N LEU A 79 -20.31 -15.44 0.04
CA LEU A 79 -19.06 -14.78 -0.34
C LEU A 79 -19.29 -13.56 -1.23
N LYS A 80 -20.21 -13.63 -2.19
CA LYS A 80 -20.63 -12.48 -3.02
C LYS A 80 -21.16 -11.34 -2.15
N SER A 81 -21.99 -11.67 -1.16
CA SER A 81 -22.56 -10.70 -0.22
C SER A 81 -21.49 -10.04 0.63
N ALA A 82 -20.52 -10.82 1.14
CA ALA A 82 -19.39 -10.32 1.91
C ALA A 82 -18.49 -9.39 1.09
N ILE A 83 -18.11 -9.79 -0.14
CA ILE A 83 -17.31 -8.96 -1.06
C ILE A 83 -18.04 -7.65 -1.40
N THR A 84 -19.35 -7.73 -1.62
CA THR A 84 -20.19 -6.55 -1.94
C THR A 84 -20.28 -5.59 -0.75
N LEU A 85 -20.42 -6.12 0.48
CA LEU A 85 -20.41 -5.33 1.71
C LEU A 85 -19.05 -4.60 1.88
N ALA A 86 -17.96 -5.35 1.76
CA ALA A 86 -16.61 -4.81 1.85
C ALA A 86 -16.39 -3.69 0.81
N LYS A 87 -16.72 -3.95 -0.46
CA LYS A 87 -16.64 -2.95 -1.54
C LYS A 87 -17.41 -1.67 -1.21
N ARG A 88 -18.63 -1.78 -0.69
CA ARG A 88 -19.44 -0.62 -0.31
C ARG A 88 -18.78 0.23 0.79
N ASN A 89 -18.23 -0.41 1.81
CA ASN A 89 -17.57 0.28 2.91
C ASN A 89 -16.29 0.97 2.44
N ILE A 90 -15.46 0.28 1.63
CA ILE A 90 -14.25 0.84 1.01
C ILE A 90 -14.61 2.04 0.11
N GLU A 91 -15.68 1.92 -0.69
CA GLU A 91 -16.16 3.01 -1.55
C GLU A 91 -16.63 4.22 -0.74
N THR A 92 -17.35 3.99 0.36
CA THR A 92 -17.83 5.04 1.25
C THR A 92 -16.66 5.81 1.86
N PHE A 93 -15.69 5.10 2.45
CA PHE A 93 -14.53 5.72 3.08
C PHE A 93 -13.66 6.47 2.07
N HIS A 94 -13.30 5.84 0.95
CA HIS A 94 -12.42 6.48 -0.05
C HIS A 94 -13.12 7.63 -0.80
N SER A 95 -14.44 7.59 -0.95
CA SER A 95 -15.20 8.71 -1.54
C SER A 95 -15.14 9.97 -0.68
N SER A 96 -15.02 9.84 0.64
CA SER A 96 -14.88 10.97 1.56
C SER A 96 -13.55 11.71 1.40
N GLN A 97 -12.55 11.07 0.78
CA GLN A 97 -11.21 11.63 0.55
C GLN A 97 -11.11 12.48 -0.73
N ARG A 98 -12.22 12.77 -1.42
CA ARG A 98 -12.19 13.57 -2.65
C ARG A 98 -11.62 14.96 -2.38
N PHE A 99 -10.58 15.29 -3.15
CA PHE A 99 -9.97 16.61 -3.09
C PHE A 99 -10.89 17.66 -3.70
N VAL A 100 -11.23 18.67 -2.90
CA VAL A 100 -11.96 19.85 -3.34
C VAL A 100 -10.97 21.01 -3.41
N GLY A 101 -10.59 21.40 -4.64
CA GLY A 101 -9.69 22.54 -4.86
C GLY A 101 -10.33 23.87 -4.45
N LYS A 102 -9.55 24.71 -3.76
CA LYS A 102 -9.94 26.08 -3.41
C LYS A 102 -9.14 27.07 -4.25
N LYS A 103 -9.81 28.05 -4.87
CA LYS A 103 -9.14 29.21 -5.46
C LYS A 103 -8.71 30.15 -4.34
N VAL A 104 -7.44 30.55 -4.39
CA VAL A 104 -6.83 31.46 -3.42
C VAL A 104 -6.31 32.66 -4.19
N GLU A 105 -6.83 33.84 -3.90
CA GLU A 105 -6.26 35.09 -4.34
C GLU A 105 -5.08 35.40 -3.41
N THR A 106 -3.86 35.27 -3.91
CA THR A 106 -2.63 35.50 -3.14
C THR A 106 -2.32 36.98 -2.97
N MET A 107 -2.78 37.77 -3.92
CA MET A 107 -2.84 39.22 -3.90
C MET A 107 -3.83 39.67 -4.99
N GLU A 108 -4.21 40.95 -4.98
CA GLU A 108 -5.15 41.50 -5.96
C GLU A 108 -4.74 41.18 -7.40
N GLY A 109 -5.65 40.52 -8.14
CA GLY A 109 -5.43 40.11 -9.52
C GLY A 109 -4.48 38.92 -9.72
N VAL A 110 -4.12 38.17 -8.67
CA VAL A 110 -3.32 36.94 -8.74
C VAL A 110 -4.04 35.81 -8.04
N THR A 111 -4.56 34.85 -8.81
CA THR A 111 -5.32 33.71 -8.29
C THR A 111 -4.61 32.39 -8.58
N CYS A 112 -4.44 31.57 -7.55
CA CYS A 112 -3.85 30.22 -7.64
C CYS A 112 -4.80 29.16 -7.13
N TRP A 113 -4.81 27.97 -7.77
CA TRP A 113 -5.61 26.83 -7.29
C TRP A 113 -5.02 25.51 -7.74
N GLN A 114 -5.52 24.42 -7.15
CA GLN A 114 -5.21 23.07 -7.58
C GLN A 114 -6.48 22.35 -8.08
N LYS A 115 -6.30 21.49 -9.08
CA LYS A 115 -7.32 20.56 -9.59
C LYS A 115 -6.80 19.13 -9.49
N ALA A 116 -7.57 18.25 -8.85
CA ALA A 116 -7.28 16.82 -8.85
C ALA A 116 -7.72 16.18 -10.18
N VAL A 117 -6.87 15.31 -10.72
CA VAL A 117 -7.13 14.55 -11.95
C VAL A 117 -6.64 13.13 -11.73
N GLY A 118 -7.47 12.13 -12.02
CA GLY A 118 -7.10 10.72 -11.95
C GLY A 118 -5.90 10.39 -12.84
N ILE A 119 -5.05 9.47 -12.38
CA ILE A 119 -4.01 8.87 -13.22
C ILE A 119 -4.73 8.07 -14.30
N GLU A 120 -4.43 8.32 -15.57
CA GLU A 120 -5.19 7.76 -16.68
C GLU A 120 -5.12 6.23 -16.73
N LYS A 121 -3.91 5.66 -16.57
CA LYS A 121 -3.64 4.22 -16.65
C LYS A 121 -2.90 3.75 -15.41
N VAL A 122 -3.48 2.83 -14.68
CA VAL A 122 -2.89 2.24 -13.47
C VAL A 122 -2.83 0.72 -13.58
N GLY A 123 -1.73 0.15 -13.08
CA GLY A 123 -1.52 -1.29 -12.99
C GLY A 123 -1.71 -1.76 -11.55
N LEU A 124 -2.50 -2.79 -11.36
CA LEU A 124 -2.73 -3.45 -10.09
C LEU A 124 -2.09 -4.83 -10.14
N TYR A 125 -1.16 -5.08 -9.25
CA TYR A 125 -0.57 -6.40 -9.08
C TYR A 125 -1.21 -7.10 -7.88
N ILE A 126 -1.79 -8.25 -8.11
CA ILE A 126 -2.38 -9.10 -7.07
C ILE A 126 -1.51 -10.36 -6.98
N PRO A 127 -0.83 -10.59 -5.85
CA PRO A 127 0.03 -11.74 -5.73
C PRO A 127 -0.77 -13.04 -5.74
N GLY A 128 -0.19 -14.06 -6.32
CA GLY A 128 -0.61 -15.44 -6.16
C GLY A 128 0.04 -16.07 -4.94
N GLY A 129 -0.11 -17.37 -4.79
CA GLY A 129 0.52 -18.16 -3.75
C GLY A 129 -0.49 -18.96 -2.94
N THR A 130 -0.38 -18.93 -1.61
CA THR A 130 -1.18 -19.80 -0.74
C THR A 130 -2.58 -19.28 -0.44
N ALA A 131 -2.91 -18.04 -0.80
CA ALA A 131 -4.21 -17.42 -0.56
C ALA A 131 -4.65 -16.56 -1.76
N PRO A 132 -5.92 -16.63 -2.19
CA PRO A 132 -6.47 -15.77 -3.23
C PRO A 132 -6.82 -14.40 -2.64
N LEU A 133 -5.96 -13.40 -2.81
CA LEU A 133 -6.11 -12.08 -2.19
C LEU A 133 -7.12 -11.19 -2.93
N PHE A 134 -8.38 -11.61 -2.99
CA PHE A 134 -9.45 -10.83 -3.64
C PHE A 134 -9.78 -9.53 -2.87
N SER A 135 -9.48 -9.44 -1.57
CA SER A 135 -9.58 -8.19 -0.80
C SER A 135 -8.66 -7.11 -1.37
N THR A 136 -7.43 -7.47 -1.72
CA THR A 136 -6.46 -6.54 -2.34
C THR A 136 -6.98 -5.97 -3.67
N VAL A 137 -7.76 -6.75 -4.43
CA VAL A 137 -8.44 -6.22 -5.63
C VAL A 137 -9.35 -5.05 -5.28
N LEU A 138 -10.18 -5.19 -4.24
CA LEU A 138 -11.08 -4.12 -3.78
C LEU A 138 -10.30 -2.92 -3.28
N MET A 139 -9.27 -3.15 -2.45
CA MET A 139 -8.44 -2.10 -1.85
C MET A 139 -7.72 -1.22 -2.88
N LEU A 140 -7.42 -1.77 -4.05
CA LEU A 140 -6.73 -1.04 -5.11
C LEU A 140 -7.69 -0.54 -6.21
N ALA A 141 -8.61 -1.38 -6.67
CA ALA A 141 -9.46 -1.03 -7.80
C ALA A 141 -10.58 -0.04 -7.43
N VAL A 142 -11.14 -0.12 -6.22
CA VAL A 142 -12.22 0.80 -5.80
C VAL A 142 -11.72 2.24 -5.73
N PRO A 143 -10.63 2.59 -5.02
CA PRO A 143 -10.12 3.96 -5.03
C PRO A 143 -9.63 4.39 -6.42
N ALA A 144 -9.04 3.51 -7.24
CA ALA A 144 -8.69 3.83 -8.63
C ALA A 144 -9.91 4.25 -9.45
N LYS A 145 -11.04 3.54 -9.28
CA LYS A 145 -12.31 3.88 -9.95
C LYS A 145 -12.89 5.21 -9.47
N ILE A 146 -12.89 5.48 -8.17
CA ILE A 146 -13.34 6.73 -7.55
C ILE A 146 -12.49 7.91 -8.05
N ALA A 147 -11.17 7.71 -8.19
CA ALA A 147 -10.23 8.71 -8.69
C ALA A 147 -10.48 9.07 -10.18
N GLY A 148 -11.22 8.23 -10.91
CA GLY A 148 -11.48 8.42 -12.33
C GLY A 148 -10.36 7.90 -13.24
N CYS A 149 -9.58 6.92 -12.79
CA CYS A 149 -8.63 6.21 -13.65
C CYS A 149 -9.39 5.57 -14.82
N ARG A 150 -8.95 5.86 -16.05
CA ARG A 150 -9.66 5.40 -17.27
C ARG A 150 -9.39 3.94 -17.57
N GLU A 151 -8.14 3.51 -17.38
CA GLU A 151 -7.69 2.15 -17.62
C GLU A 151 -7.09 1.58 -16.34
N ILE A 152 -7.75 0.57 -15.79
CA ILE A 152 -7.32 -0.16 -14.60
C ILE A 152 -6.96 -1.56 -15.06
N VAL A 153 -5.65 -1.83 -15.12
CA VAL A 153 -5.06 -3.10 -15.56
C VAL A 153 -4.73 -3.95 -14.34
N LEU A 154 -5.18 -5.19 -14.31
CA LEU A 154 -4.88 -6.11 -13.22
C LEU A 154 -4.04 -7.28 -13.75
N CYS A 155 -2.91 -7.54 -13.11
CA CYS A 155 -2.10 -8.74 -13.33
C CYS A 155 -2.10 -9.59 -12.06
N THR A 156 -2.35 -10.89 -12.23
CA THR A 156 -2.31 -11.89 -11.16
C THR A 156 -1.91 -13.25 -11.74
N PRO A 157 -1.08 -14.05 -11.05
CA PRO A 157 -0.67 -15.34 -11.56
C PRO A 157 -1.86 -16.30 -11.62
N PRO A 158 -1.96 -17.12 -12.65
CA PRO A 158 -2.94 -18.19 -12.75
C PRO A 158 -2.57 -19.38 -11.88
N ASP A 159 -3.53 -20.28 -11.67
CA ASP A 159 -3.28 -21.61 -11.12
C ASP A 159 -2.59 -22.53 -12.15
N LYS A 160 -2.25 -23.75 -11.74
CA LYS A 160 -1.60 -24.76 -12.59
C LYS A 160 -2.44 -25.17 -13.82
N ASN A 161 -3.73 -24.88 -13.83
CA ASN A 161 -4.65 -25.15 -14.94
C ASN A 161 -4.85 -23.92 -15.84
N GLY A 162 -4.18 -22.82 -15.56
CA GLY A 162 -4.30 -21.57 -16.31
C GLY A 162 -5.51 -20.72 -15.93
N ASN A 163 -6.15 -20.95 -14.77
CA ASN A 163 -7.31 -20.22 -14.32
C ASN A 163 -6.94 -19.21 -13.24
N ILE A 164 -7.66 -18.08 -13.21
CA ILE A 164 -7.64 -17.16 -12.10
C ILE A 164 -8.72 -17.57 -11.09
N HIS A 165 -8.43 -17.41 -9.79
CA HIS A 165 -9.39 -17.74 -8.74
C HIS A 165 -10.71 -16.97 -8.92
N PRO A 166 -11.88 -17.63 -8.87
CA PRO A 166 -13.16 -17.01 -9.17
C PRO A 166 -13.47 -15.75 -8.34
N ALA A 167 -13.11 -15.74 -7.05
CA ALA A 167 -13.33 -14.58 -6.19
C ALA A 167 -12.50 -13.35 -6.62
N ILE A 168 -11.30 -13.54 -7.19
CA ILE A 168 -10.49 -12.45 -7.76
C ILE A 168 -11.20 -11.86 -8.99
N LEU A 169 -11.70 -12.71 -9.90
CA LEU A 169 -12.42 -12.26 -11.08
C LEU A 169 -13.72 -11.52 -10.72
N PHE A 170 -14.49 -12.05 -9.77
CA PHE A 170 -15.70 -11.41 -9.28
C PHE A 170 -15.40 -10.04 -8.64
N ALA A 171 -14.42 -9.97 -7.74
CA ALA A 171 -14.01 -8.71 -7.10
C ALA A 171 -13.53 -7.68 -8.13
N ALA A 172 -12.75 -8.11 -9.14
CA ALA A 172 -12.27 -7.25 -10.20
C ALA A 172 -13.41 -6.68 -11.07
N GLN A 173 -14.37 -7.53 -11.46
CA GLN A 173 -15.55 -7.10 -12.18
C GLN A 173 -16.39 -6.11 -11.37
N LEU A 174 -16.66 -6.44 -10.10
CA LEU A 174 -17.45 -5.62 -9.18
C LEU A 174 -16.81 -4.24 -8.92
N ALA A 175 -15.48 -4.18 -8.85
CA ALA A 175 -14.71 -2.96 -8.64
C ALA A 175 -14.45 -2.15 -9.92
N GLY A 176 -14.80 -2.69 -11.10
CA GLY A 176 -14.70 -2.01 -12.39
C GLY A 176 -13.29 -2.01 -12.99
N VAL A 177 -12.52 -3.09 -12.79
CA VAL A 177 -11.25 -3.33 -13.48
C VAL A 177 -11.50 -3.44 -14.99
N SER A 178 -10.66 -2.79 -15.79
CA SER A 178 -10.84 -2.70 -17.24
C SER A 178 -10.34 -3.93 -17.98
N LYS A 179 -9.20 -4.48 -17.54
CA LYS A 179 -8.53 -5.61 -18.18
C LYS A 179 -7.81 -6.46 -17.12
N ILE A 180 -7.87 -7.77 -17.28
CA ILE A 180 -7.23 -8.74 -16.37
C ILE A 180 -6.29 -9.64 -17.17
N PHE A 181 -5.08 -9.86 -16.64
CA PHE A 181 -4.05 -10.66 -17.28
C PHE A 181 -3.51 -11.75 -16.34
N LYS A 182 -3.29 -12.92 -16.91
CA LYS A 182 -2.69 -14.11 -16.27
C LYS A 182 -1.17 -13.96 -16.27
N ALA A 183 -0.66 -13.12 -15.39
CA ALA A 183 0.77 -12.87 -15.26
C ALA A 183 1.13 -12.61 -13.80
N GLY A 184 2.15 -13.32 -13.30
CA GLY A 184 2.66 -13.20 -11.95
C GLY A 184 4.04 -12.54 -11.89
N GLY A 185 4.62 -12.40 -10.68
CA GLY A 185 6.02 -12.10 -10.47
C GLY A 185 6.58 -10.85 -11.15
N VAL A 186 7.89 -10.92 -11.40
CA VAL A 186 8.67 -9.85 -12.06
C VAL A 186 8.17 -9.55 -13.46
N GLN A 187 7.77 -10.60 -14.21
CA GLN A 187 7.32 -10.47 -15.58
C GLN A 187 6.02 -9.68 -15.70
N ALA A 188 5.13 -9.78 -14.71
CA ALA A 188 3.91 -8.97 -14.65
C ALA A 188 4.22 -7.48 -14.43
N ILE A 189 5.15 -7.17 -13.50
CA ILE A 189 5.60 -5.81 -13.24
C ILE A 189 6.25 -5.22 -14.50
N ALA A 190 7.12 -5.98 -15.17
CA ALA A 190 7.77 -5.55 -16.42
C ALA A 190 6.75 -5.33 -17.54
N ALA A 191 5.78 -6.23 -17.71
CA ALA A 191 4.72 -6.09 -18.71
C ALA A 191 3.89 -4.82 -18.51
N MET A 192 3.50 -4.51 -17.27
CA MET A 192 2.79 -3.25 -16.95
C MET A 192 3.66 -2.02 -17.12
N ALA A 193 4.96 -2.10 -16.80
CA ALA A 193 5.87 -0.96 -16.88
C ALA A 193 6.20 -0.55 -18.32
N TYR A 194 6.39 -1.51 -19.21
CA TYR A 194 6.84 -1.24 -20.59
C TYR A 194 5.75 -1.41 -21.65
N GLY A 195 4.72 -2.18 -21.33
CA GLY A 195 3.73 -2.66 -22.28
C GLY A 195 4.24 -3.88 -23.04
N THR A 196 3.31 -4.73 -23.48
CA THR A 196 3.53 -5.85 -24.39
C THR A 196 2.45 -5.85 -25.45
N GLU A 197 2.35 -6.85 -26.29
CA GLU A 197 1.29 -6.98 -27.29
C GLU A 197 -0.10 -7.04 -26.65
N SER A 198 -0.22 -7.72 -25.48
CA SER A 198 -1.49 -7.86 -24.76
C SER A 198 -1.62 -6.87 -23.62
N VAL A 199 -0.57 -6.72 -22.78
CA VAL A 199 -0.61 -5.92 -21.56
C VAL A 199 -0.28 -4.46 -21.88
N PRO A 200 -1.21 -3.51 -21.66
CA PRO A 200 -0.93 -2.10 -21.91
C PRO A 200 0.04 -1.52 -20.90
N LYS A 201 0.94 -0.63 -21.38
CA LYS A 201 1.79 0.17 -20.50
C LYS A 201 0.94 1.06 -19.60
N VAL A 202 1.29 1.12 -18.31
CA VAL A 202 0.63 1.96 -17.30
C VAL A 202 1.56 3.08 -16.82
N TYR A 203 0.99 4.04 -16.06
CA TYR A 203 1.76 5.18 -15.54
C TYR A 203 2.14 5.03 -14.07
N LYS A 204 1.42 4.16 -13.35
CA LYS A 204 1.72 3.83 -11.95
C LYS A 204 1.29 2.40 -11.64
N ILE A 205 2.13 1.66 -10.90
CA ILE A 205 1.89 0.28 -10.49
C ILE A 205 1.65 0.24 -8.98
N PHE A 206 0.62 -0.49 -8.59
CA PHE A 206 0.21 -0.71 -7.21
C PHE A 206 0.16 -2.19 -6.89
N GLY A 207 0.30 -2.51 -5.63
CA GLY A 207 0.07 -3.85 -5.09
C GLY A 207 1.25 -4.43 -4.33
N PRO A 208 0.94 -5.26 -3.32
CA PRO A 208 1.95 -5.98 -2.54
C PRO A 208 2.59 -7.08 -3.38
N GLY A 209 3.72 -7.60 -2.93
CA GLY A 209 4.38 -8.72 -3.57
C GLY A 209 5.56 -9.24 -2.76
N ASN A 210 6.10 -10.38 -3.17
CA ASN A 210 7.30 -10.94 -2.58
C ASN A 210 8.55 -10.08 -2.89
N GLN A 211 9.70 -10.46 -2.35
CA GLN A 211 10.96 -9.73 -2.53
C GLN A 211 11.35 -9.49 -4.00
N TYR A 212 11.02 -10.41 -4.94
CA TYR A 212 11.29 -10.24 -6.36
C TYR A 212 10.39 -9.18 -6.99
N VAL A 213 9.11 -9.18 -6.64
CA VAL A 213 8.14 -8.15 -7.07
C VAL A 213 8.53 -6.79 -6.51
N THR A 214 8.92 -6.72 -5.24
CA THR A 214 9.41 -5.50 -4.60
C THR A 214 10.65 -4.97 -5.32
N ALA A 215 11.65 -5.83 -5.59
CA ALA A 215 12.84 -5.46 -6.35
C ALA A 215 12.50 -4.99 -7.79
N ALA A 216 11.54 -5.65 -8.46
CA ALA A 216 11.09 -5.25 -9.78
C ALA A 216 10.44 -3.87 -9.76
N LYS A 217 9.53 -3.60 -8.82
CA LYS A 217 8.91 -2.28 -8.62
C LYS A 217 9.97 -1.20 -8.39
N GLN A 218 10.94 -1.45 -7.53
CA GLN A 218 12.04 -0.51 -7.28
C GLN A 218 12.83 -0.22 -8.57
N LEU A 219 13.23 -1.24 -9.32
CA LEU A 219 14.02 -1.07 -10.55
C LEU A 219 13.26 -0.28 -11.61
N VAL A 220 11.98 -0.59 -11.87
CA VAL A 220 11.19 0.14 -12.87
C VAL A 220 10.85 1.57 -12.42
N SER A 221 10.85 1.83 -11.11
CA SER A 221 10.58 3.17 -10.58
C SER A 221 11.74 4.15 -10.73
N LEU A 222 12.94 3.67 -11.01
CA LEU A 222 14.09 4.53 -11.19
C LEU A 222 13.96 5.47 -12.42
N SER A 223 13.28 5.03 -13.48
CA SER A 223 13.22 5.79 -14.74
C SER A 223 11.92 5.64 -15.54
N ASP A 224 11.10 4.63 -15.30
CA ASP A 224 10.09 4.21 -16.29
C ASP A 224 8.64 4.37 -15.85
N VAL A 225 8.29 4.00 -14.61
CA VAL A 225 6.92 4.01 -14.12
C VAL A 225 6.87 4.32 -12.63
N ALA A 226 5.89 5.09 -12.17
CA ALA A 226 5.70 5.33 -10.74
C ALA A 226 5.21 4.07 -10.03
N ILE A 227 5.49 3.96 -8.74
CA ILE A 227 4.96 2.88 -7.87
C ILE A 227 4.21 3.48 -6.68
N ASP A 228 3.44 2.64 -5.96
CA ASP A 228 2.73 3.03 -4.74
C ASP A 228 3.70 3.47 -3.63
N MET A 229 4.43 2.49 -3.05
CA MET A 229 5.41 2.72 -2.00
C MET A 229 6.40 1.55 -1.94
N PRO A 230 7.58 1.74 -1.33
CA PRO A 230 8.43 0.64 -0.90
C PRO A 230 7.69 -0.19 0.16
N ALA A 231 7.76 -1.50 0.07
CA ALA A 231 7.17 -2.41 1.04
C ALA A 231 8.15 -3.53 1.41
N GLY A 232 8.09 -3.95 2.64
CA GLY A 232 8.76 -5.13 3.18
C GLY A 232 7.74 -6.18 3.64
N PRO A 233 8.15 -7.10 4.52
CA PRO A 233 7.23 -8.03 5.16
C PRO A 233 6.18 -7.31 6.00
N SER A 234 5.01 -7.92 6.14
CA SER A 234 3.90 -7.35 6.91
C SER A 234 4.18 -7.36 8.42
N GLU A 235 3.64 -6.38 9.12
CA GLU A 235 3.90 -6.09 10.52
C GLU A 235 2.62 -5.75 11.28
N VAL A 236 2.47 -6.27 12.50
CA VAL A 236 1.49 -5.79 13.46
C VAL A 236 2.16 -5.42 14.79
N GLU A 237 1.72 -4.35 15.38
CA GLU A 237 2.00 -4.01 16.77
C GLU A 237 0.69 -3.88 17.55
N VAL A 238 0.61 -4.56 18.68
CA VAL A 238 -0.44 -4.34 19.67
C VAL A 238 0.16 -3.55 20.83
N LEU A 239 -0.40 -2.36 21.11
CA LEU A 239 -0.11 -1.56 22.28
C LEU A 239 -1.24 -1.77 23.28
N ALA A 240 -0.94 -2.39 24.41
CA ALA A 240 -1.96 -2.84 25.35
C ALA A 240 -1.59 -2.57 26.81
N ASP A 241 -2.58 -2.31 27.66
CA ASP A 241 -2.43 -2.23 29.11
C ASP A 241 -3.12 -3.41 29.82
N ALA A 242 -3.26 -3.33 31.14
CA ALA A 242 -3.87 -4.39 31.95
C ALA A 242 -5.37 -4.63 31.67
N SER A 243 -6.04 -3.74 30.95
CA SER A 243 -7.46 -3.86 30.60
C SER A 243 -7.71 -4.75 29.38
N ALA A 244 -6.67 -5.02 28.58
CA ALA A 244 -6.77 -5.79 27.35
C ALA A 244 -7.10 -7.26 27.60
N ASN A 245 -7.81 -7.87 26.64
CA ASN A 245 -8.10 -9.29 26.67
C ASN A 245 -6.95 -10.11 26.06
N PRO A 246 -6.25 -10.96 26.83
CA PRO A 246 -5.11 -11.72 26.32
C PRO A 246 -5.42 -12.58 25.10
N ALA A 247 -6.65 -13.12 25.00
CA ALA A 247 -7.06 -13.96 23.89
C ALA A 247 -7.25 -13.14 22.60
N PHE A 248 -7.71 -11.88 22.69
CA PHE A 248 -7.85 -10.99 21.55
C PHE A 248 -6.46 -10.54 21.05
N VAL A 249 -5.61 -10.07 21.96
CA VAL A 249 -4.22 -9.71 21.63
C VAL A 249 -3.49 -10.87 20.94
N ALA A 250 -3.62 -12.09 21.48
CA ALA A 250 -2.99 -13.28 20.88
C ALA A 250 -3.54 -13.57 19.47
N ALA A 251 -4.84 -13.40 19.24
CA ALA A 251 -5.47 -13.62 17.95
C ALA A 251 -4.94 -12.59 16.91
N ASP A 252 -4.80 -11.32 17.28
CA ASP A 252 -4.28 -10.29 16.42
C ASP A 252 -2.78 -10.48 16.09
N LEU A 253 -1.97 -10.93 17.05
CA LEU A 253 -0.57 -11.28 16.77
C LEU A 253 -0.46 -12.48 15.82
N LEU A 254 -1.37 -13.43 15.91
CA LEU A 254 -1.40 -14.63 15.07
C LEU A 254 -1.98 -14.36 13.67
N SER A 255 -2.94 -13.43 13.53
CA SER A 255 -3.46 -13.04 12.22
C SER A 255 -2.34 -12.50 11.33
N GLN A 256 -1.42 -11.71 11.88
CA GLN A 256 -0.24 -11.25 11.16
C GLN A 256 0.80 -12.35 10.94
N ALA A 257 1.03 -13.19 11.94
CA ALA A 257 2.04 -14.25 11.86
C ALA A 257 1.76 -15.28 10.75
N GLU A 258 0.50 -15.51 10.39
CA GLU A 258 0.14 -16.45 9.32
C GLU A 258 0.34 -15.93 7.90
N HIS A 259 0.61 -14.62 7.70
CA HIS A 259 0.84 -14.04 6.37
C HIS A 259 2.11 -14.60 5.71
N GLY A 260 3.21 -14.69 6.45
CA GLY A 260 4.47 -15.16 5.90
C GLY A 260 5.54 -15.38 6.98
N VAL A 261 6.53 -16.19 6.66
CA VAL A 261 7.64 -16.51 7.59
C VAL A 261 8.49 -15.30 7.99
N ASP A 262 8.48 -14.25 7.17
CA ASP A 262 9.21 -13.01 7.38
C ASP A 262 8.36 -11.93 8.08
N SER A 263 7.07 -12.20 8.36
CA SER A 263 6.19 -11.30 9.10
C SER A 263 6.68 -11.08 10.54
N GLN A 264 6.34 -9.95 11.11
CA GLN A 264 6.69 -9.62 12.49
C GLN A 264 5.45 -9.17 13.27
N ALA A 265 5.23 -9.80 14.43
CA ALA A 265 4.19 -9.43 15.38
C ALA A 265 4.83 -8.93 16.68
N MET A 266 4.37 -7.80 17.20
CA MET A 266 4.92 -7.16 18.38
C MET A 266 3.83 -6.81 19.37
N LEU A 267 4.02 -7.15 20.65
CA LEU A 267 3.24 -6.61 21.76
C LEU A 267 4.11 -5.63 22.53
N ILE A 268 3.61 -4.43 22.76
CA ILE A 268 4.14 -3.47 23.73
C ILE A 268 3.10 -3.32 24.84
N THR A 269 3.47 -3.64 26.08
CA THR A 269 2.55 -3.57 27.19
C THR A 269 3.18 -3.01 28.46
N THR A 270 2.33 -2.41 29.31
CA THR A 270 2.70 -1.95 30.65
C THR A 270 2.36 -2.99 31.74
N SER A 271 1.76 -4.13 31.35
CA SER A 271 1.29 -5.16 32.27
C SER A 271 2.09 -6.46 32.13
N GLU A 272 2.87 -6.81 33.16
CA GLU A 272 3.59 -8.09 33.20
C GLU A 272 2.65 -9.30 33.21
N LYS A 273 1.48 -9.15 33.85
CA LYS A 273 0.44 -10.18 33.85
C LYS A 273 -0.06 -10.42 32.42
N LEU A 274 -0.42 -9.35 31.70
CA LEU A 274 -0.89 -9.46 30.31
C LEU A 274 0.19 -10.09 29.41
N GLN A 275 1.44 -9.69 29.55
CA GLN A 275 2.56 -10.26 28.77
C GLN A 275 2.63 -11.79 28.92
N THR A 276 2.43 -12.29 30.16
CA THR A 276 2.48 -13.73 30.46
C THR A 276 1.24 -14.47 29.91
N GLU A 277 0.06 -13.87 30.08
CA GLU A 277 -1.20 -14.46 29.63
C GLU A 277 -1.30 -14.50 28.10
N VAL A 278 -0.83 -13.44 27.41
CA VAL A 278 -0.76 -13.41 25.94
C VAL A 278 0.18 -14.49 25.40
N MET A 279 1.33 -14.72 26.04
CA MET A 279 2.23 -15.79 25.60
C MET A 279 1.54 -17.16 25.67
N ALA A 280 0.83 -17.44 26.76
CA ALA A 280 0.09 -18.70 26.92
C ALA A 280 -1.06 -18.83 25.89
N GLU A 281 -1.76 -17.73 25.59
CA GLU A 281 -2.82 -17.70 24.59
C GLU A 281 -2.27 -17.87 23.17
N VAL A 282 -1.13 -17.26 22.83
CA VAL A 282 -0.45 -17.47 21.54
C VAL A 282 -0.10 -18.95 21.35
N GLU A 283 0.47 -19.61 22.37
CA GLU A 283 0.80 -21.04 22.30
C GLU A 283 -0.45 -21.89 22.09
N ARG A 284 -1.51 -21.61 22.85
CA ARG A 284 -2.78 -22.33 22.76
C ARG A 284 -3.42 -22.19 21.36
N GLN A 285 -3.58 -20.94 20.89
CA GLN A 285 -4.25 -20.66 19.63
C GLN A 285 -3.42 -21.13 18.43
N LEU A 286 -2.11 -20.99 18.47
CA LEU A 286 -1.18 -21.46 17.43
C LEU A 286 -1.34 -22.97 17.15
N ALA A 287 -1.63 -23.76 18.20
CA ALA A 287 -1.82 -25.21 18.07
C ALA A 287 -3.04 -25.57 17.20
N GLU A 288 -4.02 -24.68 17.12
CA GLU A 288 -5.28 -24.85 16.39
C GLU A 288 -5.23 -24.30 14.95
N LEU A 289 -4.20 -23.51 14.60
CA LEU A 289 -4.12 -22.86 13.28
C LEU A 289 -3.76 -23.83 12.15
N PRO A 290 -4.49 -23.81 11.03
CA PRO A 290 -4.13 -24.59 9.83
C PRO A 290 -2.74 -24.22 9.26
N ARG A 291 -2.34 -22.95 9.35
CA ARG A 291 -1.04 -22.43 8.87
C ARG A 291 0.01 -22.36 9.97
N ARG A 292 -0.06 -23.23 10.96
CA ARG A 292 0.80 -23.28 12.14
C ARG A 292 2.31 -23.21 11.83
N GLU A 293 2.77 -23.90 10.79
CA GLU A 293 4.20 -23.93 10.46
C GLU A 293 4.71 -22.55 10.03
N ILE A 294 3.93 -21.82 9.23
CA ILE A 294 4.26 -20.45 8.78
C ILE A 294 4.26 -19.52 9.99
N ALA A 295 3.17 -19.53 10.76
CA ALA A 295 3.03 -18.69 11.93
C ALA A 295 4.12 -18.95 12.98
N SER A 296 4.47 -20.22 13.25
CA SER A 296 5.56 -20.57 14.17
C SER A 296 6.90 -19.94 13.79
N ARG A 297 7.24 -19.95 12.50
CA ARG A 297 8.48 -19.35 12.00
C ARG A 297 8.46 -17.82 12.08
N SER A 298 7.34 -17.20 11.74
CA SER A 298 7.12 -15.76 11.88
C SER A 298 7.29 -15.30 13.34
N LEU A 299 6.77 -16.06 14.29
CA LEU A 299 6.87 -15.77 15.73
C LEU A 299 8.32 -15.78 16.26
N GLU A 300 9.27 -16.40 15.57
CA GLU A 300 10.71 -16.31 15.93
C GLU A 300 11.27 -14.90 15.73
N ASN A 301 10.69 -14.11 14.83
CA ASN A 301 11.02 -12.71 14.59
C ASN A 301 10.27 -11.76 15.51
N SER A 302 9.29 -12.26 16.27
CA SER A 302 8.29 -11.51 17.02
C SER A 302 8.69 -11.31 18.49
N LYS A 303 8.13 -10.28 19.15
CA LYS A 303 8.55 -9.85 20.48
C LYS A 303 7.39 -9.43 21.35
N LEU A 304 7.46 -9.76 22.65
CA LEU A 304 6.56 -9.24 23.68
C LEU A 304 7.38 -8.34 24.61
N ILE A 305 7.12 -7.05 24.59
CA ILE A 305 7.93 -6.03 25.26
C ILE A 305 7.14 -5.43 26.42
N LEU A 306 7.67 -5.57 27.64
CA LEU A 306 7.15 -4.93 28.81
C LEU A 306 7.87 -3.61 29.05
N VAL A 307 7.15 -2.52 29.17
CA VAL A 307 7.63 -1.16 29.43
C VAL A 307 7.06 -0.61 30.73
N ARG A 308 7.60 0.51 31.23
CA ARG A 308 7.27 1.05 32.56
C ARG A 308 5.93 1.76 32.61
N ASN A 309 5.57 2.43 31.53
CA ASN A 309 4.37 3.27 31.44
C ASN A 309 3.98 3.49 29.97
N ILE A 310 2.82 4.14 29.77
CA ILE A 310 2.26 4.40 28.44
C ILE A 310 3.10 5.39 27.63
N ASP A 311 3.82 6.31 28.27
CA ASP A 311 4.69 7.26 27.58
C ASP A 311 5.86 6.54 26.91
N GLU A 312 6.52 5.63 27.64
CA GLU A 312 7.57 4.79 27.09
C GLU A 312 7.06 3.87 25.98
N ALA A 313 5.82 3.33 26.14
CA ALA A 313 5.17 2.54 25.13
C ALA A 313 4.99 3.34 23.83
N LEU A 314 4.42 4.54 23.91
CA LEU A 314 4.21 5.42 22.75
C LEU A 314 5.51 5.89 22.09
N GLU A 315 6.54 6.19 22.88
CA GLU A 315 7.87 6.51 22.31
C GLU A 315 8.39 5.32 21.47
N LEU A 316 8.26 4.10 22.00
CA LEU A 316 8.71 2.89 21.32
C LEU A 316 7.87 2.59 20.07
N THR A 317 6.53 2.69 20.16
CA THR A 317 5.59 2.57 19.03
C THR A 317 5.92 3.55 17.90
N ASN A 318 6.06 4.85 18.23
CA ASN A 318 6.40 5.86 17.23
C ASN A 318 7.82 5.68 16.65
N ALA A 319 8.75 5.13 17.42
CA ALA A 319 10.09 4.76 16.94
C ALA A 319 10.05 3.54 16.01
N TYR A 320 9.22 2.57 16.30
CA TYR A 320 8.99 1.40 15.45
C TYR A 320 8.23 1.78 14.18
N ALA A 321 7.17 2.59 14.28
CA ALA A 321 6.32 2.98 13.16
C ALA A 321 5.72 1.76 12.44
N PRO A 322 4.82 1.01 13.08
CA PRO A 322 4.27 -0.23 12.56
C PRO A 322 3.38 0.00 11.34
N GLU A 323 3.26 -1.02 10.51
CA GLU A 323 2.24 -1.09 9.45
C GLU A 323 0.83 -1.03 10.04
N HIS A 324 0.51 -1.98 10.93
CA HIS A 324 -0.74 -2.05 11.66
C HIS A 324 -0.46 -1.80 13.14
N LEU A 325 -1.17 -0.84 13.74
CA LEU A 325 -1.13 -0.56 15.17
C LEU A 325 -2.51 -0.82 15.79
N ILE A 326 -2.60 -1.79 16.69
CA ILE A 326 -3.80 -2.03 17.49
C ILE A 326 -3.59 -1.43 18.86
N VAL A 327 -4.52 -0.60 19.35
CA VAL A 327 -4.46 0.06 20.65
C VAL A 327 -5.55 -0.52 21.55
N GLU A 328 -5.15 -1.40 22.45
CA GLU A 328 -6.02 -2.05 23.46
C GLU A 328 -5.68 -1.55 24.88
N THR A 329 -5.91 -0.27 25.12
CA THR A 329 -5.74 0.36 26.42
C THR A 329 -7.06 0.90 26.93
N GLU A 330 -7.21 1.11 28.25
CA GLU A 330 -8.41 1.69 28.84
C GLU A 330 -8.73 3.06 28.19
N ASN A 331 -7.70 3.90 28.00
CA ASN A 331 -7.82 5.23 27.43
C ASN A 331 -7.34 5.27 25.97
N TYR A 332 -7.75 4.31 25.13
CA TYR A 332 -7.24 4.16 23.75
C TYR A 332 -7.39 5.42 22.89
N MET A 333 -8.41 6.25 23.09
CA MET A 333 -8.57 7.49 22.34
C MET A 333 -7.48 8.52 22.67
N GLU A 334 -7.11 8.68 23.95
CA GLU A 334 -6.01 9.56 24.37
C GLU A 334 -4.66 9.06 23.85
N VAL A 335 -4.47 7.75 23.84
CA VAL A 335 -3.27 7.11 23.26
C VAL A 335 -3.21 7.38 21.75
N ALA A 336 -4.32 7.24 21.05
CA ALA A 336 -4.42 7.46 19.60
C ALA A 336 -4.01 8.88 19.19
N GLU A 337 -4.41 9.90 19.93
CA GLU A 337 -4.04 11.31 19.64
C GLU A 337 -2.51 11.55 19.71
N ARG A 338 -1.76 10.66 20.34
CA ARG A 338 -0.31 10.75 20.52
C ARG A 338 0.48 9.86 19.56
N VAL A 339 -0.22 9.06 18.76
CA VAL A 339 0.41 8.26 17.70
C VAL A 339 0.77 9.18 16.54
N THR A 340 2.04 9.16 16.15
CA THR A 340 2.56 9.99 15.04
C THR A 340 3.02 9.15 13.85
N ASN A 341 3.35 7.89 14.07
CA ASN A 341 3.92 7.02 13.04
C ASN A 341 3.26 5.64 13.09
N ALA A 342 2.31 5.40 12.20
CA ALA A 342 1.70 4.10 11.93
C ALA A 342 1.08 4.10 10.52
N GLY A 343 0.99 2.95 9.89
CA GLY A 343 0.30 2.81 8.60
C GLY A 343 -1.22 2.89 8.76
N SER A 344 -1.77 2.15 9.72
CA SER A 344 -3.18 2.18 10.13
C SER A 344 -3.30 1.95 11.64
N VAL A 345 -4.30 2.56 12.30
CA VAL A 345 -4.51 2.45 13.75
C VAL A 345 -5.90 1.87 14.02
N PHE A 346 -5.96 0.82 14.83
CA PHE A 346 -7.16 0.09 15.22
C PHE A 346 -7.43 0.36 16.71
N LEU A 347 -8.62 0.82 17.04
CA LEU A 347 -8.92 1.40 18.34
C LEU A 347 -9.89 0.53 19.16
N GLY A 348 -9.42 0.08 20.32
CA GLY A 348 -10.19 -0.69 21.28
C GLY A 348 -10.29 -2.18 20.94
N ALA A 349 -10.68 -2.98 21.93
CA ALA A 349 -10.67 -4.44 21.92
C ALA A 349 -11.57 -5.12 20.86
N LEU A 350 -12.49 -4.38 20.23
CA LEU A 350 -13.39 -4.91 19.20
C LEU A 350 -12.99 -4.53 17.78
N THR A 351 -11.78 -3.99 17.61
CA THR A 351 -11.28 -3.53 16.31
C THR A 351 -10.03 -4.32 15.91
N PRO A 352 -10.16 -5.58 15.48
CA PRO A 352 -9.04 -6.40 15.07
C PRO A 352 -8.45 -5.90 13.75
N GLU A 353 -7.18 -6.24 13.48
CA GLU A 353 -6.51 -5.97 12.21
C GLU A 353 -7.34 -6.43 11.01
N SER A 354 -7.92 -7.63 11.09
CA SER A 354 -8.74 -8.21 10.03
C SER A 354 -9.97 -7.36 9.64
N ALA A 355 -10.46 -6.48 10.53
CA ALA A 355 -11.51 -5.54 10.14
C ALA A 355 -11.03 -4.57 9.06
N GLY A 356 -9.83 -4.02 9.18
CA GLY A 356 -9.21 -3.17 8.17
C GLY A 356 -8.83 -3.92 6.91
N ASP A 357 -8.37 -5.14 7.06
CA ASP A 357 -7.95 -5.98 5.94
C ASP A 357 -9.10 -6.37 5.00
N TYR A 358 -10.32 -6.48 5.53
CA TYR A 358 -11.42 -6.99 4.73
C TYR A 358 -12.59 -6.02 4.55
N ALA A 359 -13.11 -5.39 5.61
CA ALA A 359 -14.46 -4.88 5.54
C ALA A 359 -14.75 -3.53 6.21
N SER A 360 -13.88 -2.97 7.05
CA SER A 360 -14.15 -1.71 7.74
C SER A 360 -14.21 -0.51 6.78
N GLY A 361 -13.47 -0.57 5.68
CA GLY A 361 -13.46 0.46 4.63
C GLY A 361 -12.13 1.19 4.47
N THR A 362 -11.20 1.06 5.41
CA THR A 362 -9.81 1.55 5.26
C THR A 362 -9.04 0.70 4.25
N ASN A 363 -7.79 1.07 3.97
CA ASN A 363 -6.95 0.33 3.01
C ASN A 363 -5.88 -0.46 3.74
N HIS A 364 -5.67 -1.71 3.34
CA HIS A 364 -4.65 -2.58 3.91
C HIS A 364 -3.30 -2.54 3.15
N THR A 365 -3.21 -1.79 2.06
CA THR A 365 -1.93 -1.59 1.38
C THR A 365 -1.20 -0.45 2.08
N LEU A 366 -0.40 -0.79 3.06
CA LEU A 366 0.20 0.12 4.03
C LEU A 366 1.73 0.14 3.92
N PRO A 367 2.39 1.20 4.39
CA PRO A 367 3.85 1.24 4.47
C PRO A 367 4.35 0.33 5.59
N THR A 368 5.26 -0.58 5.23
CA THR A 368 5.96 -1.48 6.16
C THR A 368 7.37 -1.00 6.43
N ASN A 369 8.15 -1.74 7.20
CA ASN A 369 9.59 -1.51 7.41
C ASN A 369 9.93 -0.09 7.92
N GLY A 370 9.04 0.49 8.75
CA GLY A 370 9.20 1.83 9.31
C GLY A 370 8.96 2.96 8.30
N TYR A 371 8.56 2.67 7.08
CA TYR A 371 8.21 3.68 6.09
C TYR A 371 6.97 4.50 6.46
N ALA A 372 6.18 4.07 7.45
CA ALA A 372 5.07 4.85 8.01
C ALA A 372 5.51 6.22 8.60
N LYS A 373 6.82 6.43 8.80
CA LYS A 373 7.40 7.74 9.15
C LYS A 373 7.34 8.77 8.02
N ALA A 374 7.19 8.34 6.77
CA ALA A 374 7.29 9.21 5.59
C ALA A 374 6.26 8.92 4.50
N TYR A 375 5.64 7.75 4.53
CA TYR A 375 4.64 7.33 3.54
C TYR A 375 3.30 7.05 4.22
N SER A 376 2.23 7.42 3.54
CA SER A 376 0.87 7.01 3.90
C SER A 376 0.51 5.69 3.21
N GLY A 377 -0.46 4.97 3.76
CA GLY A 377 -1.11 3.86 3.08
C GLY A 377 -1.81 4.30 1.79
N VAL A 378 -2.19 3.35 0.96
CA VAL A 378 -2.93 3.63 -0.27
C VAL A 378 -4.26 4.31 0.08
N SER A 379 -4.52 5.42 -0.59
CA SER A 379 -5.70 6.24 -0.43
C SER A 379 -6.15 6.76 -1.79
N LEU A 380 -7.22 7.55 -1.84
CA LEU A 380 -7.64 8.20 -3.09
C LEU A 380 -6.54 9.09 -3.67
N ASP A 381 -5.75 9.76 -2.82
CA ASP A 381 -4.62 10.60 -3.24
C ASP A 381 -3.54 9.82 -3.99
N SER A 382 -3.42 8.51 -3.75
CA SER A 382 -2.46 7.66 -4.45
C SER A 382 -2.76 7.52 -5.95
N PHE A 383 -4.03 7.70 -6.35
CA PHE A 383 -4.54 7.53 -7.71
C PHE A 383 -4.82 8.83 -8.45
N ILE A 384 -4.57 10.00 -7.82
CA ILE A 384 -4.77 11.30 -8.42
C ILE A 384 -3.46 12.08 -8.54
N ARG A 385 -3.48 13.08 -9.42
CA ARG A 385 -2.46 14.13 -9.51
C ARG A 385 -3.12 15.47 -9.27
N LYS A 386 -2.46 16.33 -8.51
CA LYS A 386 -2.93 17.70 -8.25
C LYS A 386 -2.15 18.65 -9.17
N ILE A 387 -2.84 19.20 -10.16
CA ILE A 387 -2.28 20.14 -11.14
C ILE A 387 -2.53 21.55 -10.60
N THR A 388 -1.50 22.37 -10.55
CA THR A 388 -1.60 23.77 -10.17
C THR A 388 -1.98 24.63 -11.37
N PHE A 389 -2.87 25.59 -11.12
CA PHE A 389 -3.29 26.61 -12.07
C PHE A 389 -3.01 27.97 -11.48
N GLN A 390 -2.64 28.93 -12.35
CA GLN A 390 -2.40 30.31 -11.98
C GLN A 390 -3.03 31.21 -13.04
N GLU A 391 -3.69 32.25 -12.57
CA GLU A 391 -4.25 33.31 -13.40
C GLU A 391 -3.79 34.65 -12.85
N ILE A 392 -3.22 35.50 -13.72
CA ILE A 392 -2.75 36.82 -13.35
C ILE A 392 -3.43 37.83 -14.28
N LEU A 393 -4.18 38.74 -13.69
CA LEU A 393 -4.85 39.83 -14.37
C LEU A 393 -3.88 41.04 -14.59
N PRO A 394 -4.24 42.03 -15.42
CA PRO A 394 -3.38 43.19 -15.68
C PRO A 394 -2.95 43.97 -14.42
N GLU A 395 -3.83 44.13 -13.44
CA GLU A 395 -3.50 44.76 -12.15
C GLU A 395 -2.52 43.90 -11.33
N GLY A 396 -2.71 42.58 -11.33
CA GLY A 396 -1.80 41.68 -10.65
C GLY A 396 -0.39 41.69 -11.22
N ILE A 397 -0.23 41.60 -12.55
CA ILE A 397 1.10 41.61 -13.14
C ILE A 397 1.81 42.96 -12.97
N LYS A 398 1.08 44.09 -12.88
CA LYS A 398 1.67 45.40 -12.57
C LYS A 398 2.29 45.42 -11.19
N THR A 399 1.65 44.75 -10.22
CA THR A 399 2.11 44.70 -8.83
C THR A 399 3.22 43.69 -8.62
N ILE A 400 3.06 42.45 -9.11
CA ILE A 400 4.05 41.38 -8.87
C ILE A 400 5.22 41.40 -9.87
N GLY A 401 5.01 41.98 -11.07
CA GLY A 401 5.99 41.95 -12.15
C GLY A 401 7.35 42.52 -11.78
N PRO A 402 7.45 43.70 -11.15
CA PRO A 402 8.75 44.25 -10.74
C PRO A 402 9.53 43.32 -9.80
N ALA A 403 8.84 42.63 -8.88
CA ALA A 403 9.49 41.68 -8.01
C ALA A 403 10.02 40.45 -8.78
N ILE A 404 9.26 39.96 -9.77
CA ILE A 404 9.72 38.84 -10.61
C ILE A 404 10.93 39.25 -11.44
N GLU A 405 10.93 40.47 -12.03
CA GLU A 405 12.06 40.97 -12.78
C GLU A 405 13.33 41.08 -11.94
N GLU A 406 13.22 41.58 -10.72
CA GLU A 406 14.33 41.69 -9.77
C GLU A 406 14.88 40.33 -9.35
N MET A 407 14.00 39.39 -8.98
CA MET A 407 14.40 38.02 -8.60
C MET A 407 15.09 37.33 -9.77
N ALA A 408 14.51 37.36 -10.97
CA ALA A 408 15.07 36.71 -12.14
C ALA A 408 16.42 37.32 -12.56
N ALA A 409 16.60 38.64 -12.42
CA ALA A 409 17.87 39.29 -12.66
C ALA A 409 18.97 38.83 -11.70
N ASN A 410 18.65 38.68 -10.42
CA ASN A 410 19.61 38.23 -9.41
C ASN A 410 19.94 36.73 -9.51
N GLU A 411 19.05 35.95 -10.11
CA GLU A 411 19.31 34.54 -10.46
C GLU A 411 20.04 34.41 -11.82
N HIS A 412 20.34 35.49 -12.50
CA HIS A 412 20.95 35.55 -13.85
C HIS A 412 20.09 34.85 -14.92
N LEU A 413 18.73 34.89 -14.75
CA LEU A 413 17.77 34.32 -15.67
C LEU A 413 17.10 35.41 -16.54
N ASP A 414 17.86 36.02 -17.45
CA ASP A 414 17.38 37.16 -18.25
C ASP A 414 16.16 36.84 -19.13
N ALA A 415 16.03 35.63 -19.62
CA ALA A 415 14.84 35.23 -20.38
C ALA A 415 13.57 35.20 -19.50
N HIS A 416 13.66 34.79 -18.23
CA HIS A 416 12.56 34.83 -17.27
C HIS A 416 12.18 36.28 -16.98
N LYS A 417 13.15 37.14 -16.70
CA LYS A 417 12.95 38.60 -16.54
C LYS A 417 12.23 39.20 -17.76
N ASN A 418 12.76 38.96 -18.96
CA ASN A 418 12.19 39.50 -20.17
C ASN A 418 10.76 39.04 -20.45
N ALA A 419 10.39 37.83 -20.06
CA ALA A 419 9.02 37.33 -20.17
C ALA A 419 8.01 38.22 -19.41
N VAL A 420 8.39 38.80 -18.31
CA VAL A 420 7.57 39.77 -17.54
C VAL A 420 7.70 41.18 -18.11
N THR A 421 8.90 41.62 -18.43
CA THR A 421 9.18 42.96 -19.01
C THR A 421 8.33 43.26 -20.23
N ILE A 422 8.23 42.33 -21.21
CA ILE A 422 7.44 42.55 -22.43
C ILE A 422 5.93 42.63 -22.12
N ARG A 423 5.43 41.91 -21.11
CA ARG A 423 4.03 41.97 -20.68
C ARG A 423 3.71 43.32 -20.02
N LEU A 424 4.56 43.77 -19.10
CA LEU A 424 4.42 45.07 -18.45
C LEU A 424 4.42 46.21 -19.49
N LYS A 425 5.32 46.15 -20.50
CA LYS A 425 5.34 47.13 -21.61
C LYS A 425 4.05 47.09 -22.45
N ALA A 426 3.45 45.93 -22.63
CA ALA A 426 2.24 45.79 -23.45
C ALA A 426 0.98 46.34 -22.73
N ILE A 427 0.88 46.22 -21.43
CA ILE A 427 -0.29 46.71 -20.66
C ILE A 427 -0.18 48.17 -20.23
N ASN A 428 0.99 48.81 -20.39
CA ASN A 428 1.20 50.20 -20.09
C ASN A 428 1.09 51.08 -21.34
N LYS A 429 0.78 50.48 -22.52
CA LYS A 429 0.41 51.16 -23.73
C LYS A 429 -1.09 51.41 -23.80
#